data_c167a020e7fbb1c6d5aa8cfa6b914408
#
_entry.id   c167a020e7fbb1c6d5aa8cfa6b914408
#
_cell.length_a   1.000
_cell.length_b   1.000
_cell.length_c   1.000
_cell.angle_alpha   90.00
_cell.angle_beta   90.00
_cell.angle_gamma   90.00
#
_symmetry.space_group_name_H-M   'P 1'
#
loop_
_entity.id
_entity.type
_entity.pdbx_description
1 polymer ?
#
loop_
_entity_poly.entity_id
_entity_poly.type
_entity_poly.pdbx_seq_one_letter_code
_entity_poly.pdbx_strand_id
1 'polypeptide(L)'
;MSKEKGYVSFVLHAHLPFVHHPESEDYLEEQWLYEAMSETYIPLLTNFKKLEEEKVDFRITMSLTPPLLNMLDNKMLQERYIKYLNTHIELAKKEVERTKYDDRLNNLAKYYVDKYSSDLHVFKDIYNCNLIKGFKHFQ
;
A
#
# COMPACT_ATOMS: atom_id res chain seq x y z
N MET A 1 39.99 6.59 11.32
CA MET A 1 39.02 6.30 10.23
C MET A 1 38.86 4.81 10.13
N SER A 2 37.67 4.25 10.44
CA SER A 2 37.41 2.83 10.27
C SER A 2 37.32 2.55 8.76
N LYS A 3 38.17 1.65 8.29
CA LYS A 3 38.17 1.21 6.89
C LYS A 3 36.88 0.41 6.66
N GLU A 4 36.05 0.85 5.75
CA GLU A 4 34.81 0.15 5.38
C GLU A 4 35.14 -1.29 4.99
N LYS A 5 34.42 -2.26 5.54
CA LYS A 5 34.69 -3.69 5.33
C LYS A 5 33.88 -4.29 4.18
N GLY A 6 32.89 -3.58 3.68
CA GLY A 6 32.02 -4.03 2.60
C GLY A 6 30.81 -3.11 2.44
N TYR A 7 29.99 -3.41 1.43
CA TYR A 7 28.76 -2.69 1.10
C TYR A 7 27.61 -3.68 1.00
N VAL A 8 26.42 -3.26 1.41
CA VAL A 8 25.17 -4.02 1.24
C VAL A 8 24.26 -3.18 0.37
N SER A 9 23.69 -3.77 -0.67
CA SER A 9 22.70 -3.13 -1.54
C SER A 9 21.40 -3.91 -1.51
N PHE A 10 20.29 -3.20 -1.35
CA PHE A 10 18.95 -3.76 -1.48
C PHE A 10 18.39 -3.42 -2.85
N VAL A 11 17.96 -4.43 -3.58
CA VAL A 11 17.26 -4.29 -4.86
C VAL A 11 15.87 -4.88 -4.72
N LEU A 12 14.86 -4.03 -4.74
CA LEU A 12 13.45 -4.43 -4.67
C LEU A 12 12.87 -4.55 -6.07
N HIS A 13 12.07 -5.58 -6.28
CA HIS A 13 11.40 -5.82 -7.56
C HIS A 13 9.89 -5.91 -7.34
N ALA A 14 9.16 -4.90 -7.80
CA ALA A 14 7.70 -4.88 -7.74
C ALA A 14 7.13 -5.40 -9.06
N HIS A 15 6.50 -6.57 -8.99
CA HIS A 15 5.87 -7.24 -10.10
C HIS A 15 4.56 -7.90 -9.65
N LEU A 16 3.52 -7.76 -10.50
CA LEU A 16 2.27 -8.52 -10.40
C LEU A 16 1.87 -8.96 -11.80
N PRO A 17 1.20 -10.11 -11.96
CA PRO A 17 0.50 -10.44 -13.19
C PRO A 17 -0.47 -9.31 -13.57
N PHE A 18 -0.75 -9.17 -14.85
CA PHE A 18 -1.75 -8.19 -15.29
C PHE A 18 -3.14 -8.69 -14.90
N VAL A 19 -3.74 -8.03 -13.90
CA VAL A 19 -5.03 -8.38 -13.28
C VAL A 19 -6.01 -7.23 -13.50
N HIS A 20 -6.58 -7.15 -14.68
CA HIS A 20 -7.52 -6.11 -15.06
C HIS A 20 -8.72 -6.73 -15.77
N HIS A 21 -9.86 -6.74 -15.11
CA HIS A 21 -11.10 -7.38 -15.55
C HIS A 21 -12.23 -6.35 -15.70
N PRO A 22 -12.32 -5.61 -16.82
CA PRO A 22 -13.36 -4.58 -17.01
C PRO A 22 -14.77 -5.18 -17.06
N GLU A 23 -14.89 -6.47 -17.36
CA GLU A 23 -16.17 -7.19 -17.51
C GLU A 23 -16.85 -7.55 -16.18
N SER A 24 -16.13 -7.48 -15.06
CA SER A 24 -16.68 -7.78 -13.73
C SER A 24 -16.04 -6.92 -12.64
N GLU A 25 -16.81 -6.62 -11.59
CA GLU A 25 -16.34 -5.82 -10.45
C GLU A 25 -15.68 -6.64 -9.34
N ASP A 26 -15.89 -7.95 -9.30
CA ASP A 26 -15.51 -8.81 -8.18
C ASP A 26 -14.60 -9.96 -8.64
N TYR A 27 -13.46 -9.63 -9.22
CA TYR A 27 -12.44 -10.62 -9.54
C TYR A 27 -11.45 -10.79 -8.39
N LEU A 28 -11.23 -12.05 -7.99
CA LEU A 28 -10.31 -12.40 -6.91
C LEU A 28 -8.88 -11.93 -7.20
N GLU A 29 -8.45 -12.01 -8.45
CA GLU A 29 -7.11 -11.64 -8.89
C GLU A 29 -6.84 -10.13 -8.75
N GLU A 30 -7.86 -9.27 -8.87
CA GLU A 30 -7.70 -7.83 -8.62
C GLU A 30 -7.41 -7.55 -7.14
N GLN A 31 -7.85 -8.42 -6.22
CA GLN A 31 -7.53 -8.27 -4.80
C GLN A 31 -6.04 -8.36 -4.53
N TRP A 32 -5.27 -9.14 -5.31
CA TRP A 32 -3.81 -9.18 -5.18
C TRP A 32 -3.17 -7.81 -5.40
N LEU A 33 -3.69 -7.01 -6.34
CA LEU A 33 -3.23 -5.63 -6.53
C LEU A 33 -3.58 -4.76 -5.32
N TYR A 34 -4.81 -4.87 -4.81
CA TYR A 34 -5.27 -4.06 -3.68
C TYR A 34 -4.52 -4.42 -2.38
N GLU A 35 -4.28 -5.70 -2.15
CA GLU A 35 -3.44 -6.17 -1.05
C GLU A 35 -1.99 -5.68 -1.19
N ALA A 36 -1.41 -5.77 -2.39
CA ALA A 36 -0.05 -5.25 -2.62
C ALA A 36 0.03 -3.74 -2.40
N MET A 37 -1.01 -2.97 -2.77
CA MET A 37 -1.08 -1.54 -2.50
C MET A 37 -1.11 -1.26 -0.99
N SER A 38 -1.97 -1.97 -0.23
CA SER A 38 -2.14 -1.79 1.22
C SER A 38 -0.98 -2.34 2.06
N GLU A 39 -0.43 -3.50 1.68
CA GLU A 39 0.55 -4.20 2.51
C GLU A 39 2.01 -3.92 2.10
N THR A 40 2.21 -3.36 0.90
CA THR A 40 3.57 -3.14 0.37
C THR A 40 3.80 -1.71 -0.10
N TYR A 41 3.02 -1.21 -1.07
CA TYR A 41 3.38 0.04 -1.76
C TYR A 41 3.11 1.27 -0.90
N ILE A 42 1.97 1.37 -0.24
CA ILE A 42 1.66 2.47 0.68
C ILE A 42 2.60 2.46 1.89
N PRO A 43 2.81 1.33 2.60
CA PRO A 43 3.79 1.27 3.68
C PRO A 43 5.21 1.65 3.27
N LEU A 44 5.64 1.21 2.08
CA LEU A 44 6.97 1.53 1.57
C LEU A 44 7.14 3.03 1.32
N LEU A 45 6.18 3.66 0.64
CA LEU A 45 6.17 5.10 0.38
C LEU A 45 6.09 5.92 1.68
N THR A 46 5.30 5.45 2.65
CA THR A 46 5.20 6.07 3.97
C THR A 46 6.54 6.01 4.71
N ASN A 47 7.23 4.87 4.65
CA ASN A 47 8.56 4.73 5.24
C ASN A 47 9.61 5.60 4.54
N PHE A 48 9.59 5.68 3.22
CA PHE A 48 10.52 6.55 2.48
C PHE A 48 10.31 8.02 2.85
N LYS A 49 9.05 8.46 2.93
CA LYS A 49 8.72 9.81 3.36
C LYS A 49 9.20 10.11 4.78
N LYS A 50 9.02 9.16 5.70
CA LYS A 50 9.52 9.29 7.07
C LYS A 50 11.05 9.40 7.12
N LEU A 51 11.76 8.57 6.36
CA LEU A 51 13.23 8.64 6.27
C LEU A 51 13.70 9.99 5.71
N GLU A 52 13.00 10.53 4.70
CA GLU A 52 13.27 11.86 4.14
C GLU A 52 13.06 12.96 5.19
N GLU A 53 11.94 12.94 5.92
CA GLU A 53 11.63 13.90 6.99
C GLU A 53 12.66 13.85 8.13
N GLU A 54 13.13 12.65 8.48
CA GLU A 54 14.19 12.41 9.48
C GLU A 54 15.59 12.71 8.94
N LYS A 55 15.72 13.12 7.66
CA LYS A 55 16.99 13.43 6.98
C LYS A 55 17.98 12.25 6.97
N VAL A 56 17.47 11.04 6.92
CA VAL A 56 18.28 9.83 6.75
C VAL A 56 18.71 9.72 5.29
N ASP A 57 20.02 9.70 5.03
CA ASP A 57 20.56 9.44 3.68
C ASP A 57 20.42 7.94 3.36
N PHE A 58 19.27 7.57 2.80
CA PHE A 58 19.01 6.20 2.36
C PHE A 58 19.11 6.10 0.84
N ARG A 59 19.59 4.95 0.36
CA ARG A 59 19.66 4.63 -1.07
C ARG A 59 19.14 3.22 -1.28
N ILE A 60 18.20 3.09 -2.18
CA ILE A 60 17.58 1.82 -2.51
C ILE A 60 17.35 1.74 -4.02
N THR A 61 17.53 0.55 -4.58
CA THR A 61 17.17 0.30 -5.97
C THR A 61 15.82 -0.40 -6.00
N MET A 62 14.90 0.13 -6.79
CA MET A 62 13.58 -0.47 -6.97
C MET A 62 13.19 -0.48 -8.45
N SER A 63 12.67 -1.62 -8.91
CA SER A 63 12.07 -1.72 -10.25
C SER A 63 10.56 -1.94 -10.12
N LEU A 64 9.79 -1.23 -10.95
CA LEU A 64 8.37 -1.42 -11.13
C LEU A 64 8.12 -1.86 -12.58
N THR A 65 7.47 -2.99 -12.76
CA THR A 65 7.23 -3.54 -14.10
C THR A 65 6.17 -2.74 -14.87
N PRO A 66 6.26 -2.67 -16.21
CA PRO A 66 5.26 -1.95 -17.01
C PRO A 66 3.81 -2.42 -16.80
N PRO A 67 3.49 -3.73 -16.65
CA PRO A 67 2.15 -4.15 -16.29
C PRO A 67 1.66 -3.57 -14.96
N LEU A 68 2.51 -3.58 -13.93
CA LEU A 68 2.16 -3.00 -12.64
C LEU A 68 1.91 -1.49 -12.74
N LEU A 69 2.78 -0.76 -13.45
CA LEU A 69 2.60 0.69 -13.67
C LEU A 69 1.28 0.98 -14.39
N ASN A 70 0.93 0.19 -15.40
CA ASN A 70 -0.34 0.34 -16.12
C ASN A 70 -1.55 0.14 -15.19
N MET A 71 -1.51 -0.89 -14.33
CA MET A 71 -2.58 -1.14 -13.37
C MET A 71 -2.69 -0.02 -12.31
N LEU A 72 -1.57 0.47 -11.78
CA LEU A 72 -1.55 1.56 -10.79
C LEU A 72 -2.04 2.89 -11.37
N ASP A 73 -1.90 3.12 -12.68
CA ASP A 73 -2.39 4.31 -13.38
C ASP A 73 -3.83 4.18 -13.88
N ASN A 74 -4.40 2.99 -13.81
CA ASN A 74 -5.75 2.71 -14.31
C ASN A 74 -6.82 3.26 -13.37
N LYS A 75 -7.65 4.20 -13.85
CA LYS A 75 -8.67 4.88 -13.04
C LYS A 75 -9.72 3.93 -12.47
N MET A 76 -10.14 2.93 -13.26
CA MET A 76 -11.14 1.95 -12.80
C MET A 76 -10.59 1.14 -11.61
N LEU A 77 -9.34 0.67 -11.69
CA LEU A 77 -8.70 -0.05 -10.59
C LEU A 77 -8.48 0.85 -9.36
N GLN A 78 -8.17 2.13 -9.57
CA GLN A 78 -8.07 3.13 -8.49
C GLN A 78 -9.42 3.32 -7.77
N GLU A 79 -10.52 3.44 -8.51
CA GLU A 79 -11.88 3.55 -7.94
C GLU A 79 -12.30 2.28 -7.20
N ARG A 80 -12.00 1.11 -7.78
CA ARG A 80 -12.24 -0.18 -7.13
C ARG A 80 -11.42 -0.36 -5.85
N TYR A 81 -10.18 0.10 -5.83
CA TYR A 81 -9.37 0.08 -4.62
C TYR A 81 -9.96 0.96 -3.51
N ILE A 82 -10.49 2.14 -3.83
CA ILE A 82 -11.21 2.98 -2.86
C ILE A 82 -12.44 2.23 -2.32
N LYS A 83 -13.21 1.57 -3.20
CA LYS A 83 -14.37 0.73 -2.80
C LYS A 83 -13.92 -0.41 -1.87
N TYR A 84 -12.83 -1.10 -2.23
CA TYR A 84 -12.21 -2.15 -1.41
C TYR A 84 -11.87 -1.65 -0.01
N LEU A 85 -11.16 -0.53 0.12
CA LEU A 85 -10.80 0.05 1.41
C LEU A 85 -12.03 0.43 2.25
N ASN A 86 -13.01 1.10 1.67
CA ASN A 86 -14.25 1.45 2.37
C ASN A 86 -15.00 0.21 2.88
N THR A 87 -15.08 -0.84 2.07
CA THR A 87 -15.72 -2.10 2.47
C THR A 87 -14.98 -2.74 3.65
N HIS A 88 -13.65 -2.74 3.62
CA HIS A 88 -12.83 -3.30 4.70
C HIS A 88 -12.88 -2.46 5.98
N ILE A 89 -12.96 -1.13 5.87
CA ILE A 89 -13.19 -0.24 7.02
C ILE A 89 -14.53 -0.58 7.70
N GLU A 90 -15.60 -0.74 6.92
CA GLU A 90 -16.92 -1.08 7.49
C GLU A 90 -16.95 -2.50 8.09
N LEU A 91 -16.27 -3.46 7.48
CA LEU A 91 -16.11 -4.80 8.05
C LEU A 91 -15.32 -4.75 9.37
N ALA A 92 -14.20 -4.03 9.40
CA ALA A 92 -13.39 -3.88 10.60
C ALA A 92 -14.17 -3.19 11.74
N LYS A 93 -14.99 -2.19 11.46
CA LYS A 93 -15.88 -1.57 12.45
C LYS A 93 -16.89 -2.57 13.03
N LYS A 94 -17.48 -3.41 12.18
CA LYS A 94 -18.37 -4.50 12.66
C LYS A 94 -17.63 -5.50 13.53
N GLU A 95 -16.37 -5.82 13.20
CA GLU A 95 -15.53 -6.68 14.02
C GLU A 95 -15.19 -6.04 15.37
N VAL A 96 -14.99 -4.74 15.46
CA VAL A 96 -14.83 -4.03 16.76
C VAL A 96 -16.04 -4.26 17.65
N GLU A 97 -17.25 -4.13 17.13
CA GLU A 97 -18.47 -4.39 17.90
C GLU A 97 -18.64 -5.87 18.26
N ARG A 98 -18.35 -6.78 17.32
CA ARG A 98 -18.46 -8.23 17.55
C ARG A 98 -17.49 -8.72 18.61
N THR A 99 -16.30 -8.14 18.68
CA THR A 99 -15.20 -8.61 19.53
C THR A 99 -15.08 -7.83 20.85
N LYS A 100 -16.04 -6.97 21.19
CA LYS A 100 -15.98 -6.09 22.37
C LYS A 100 -15.75 -6.79 23.73
N TYR A 101 -15.97 -8.10 23.80
CA TYR A 101 -15.76 -8.92 24.99
C TYR A 101 -14.41 -9.64 25.00
N ASP A 102 -13.58 -9.49 23.98
CA ASP A 102 -12.25 -10.07 23.87
C ASP A 102 -11.25 -8.97 23.51
N ASP A 103 -10.52 -8.49 24.50
CA ASP A 103 -9.59 -7.36 24.35
C ASP A 103 -8.54 -7.57 23.26
N ARG A 104 -8.05 -8.80 23.08
CA ARG A 104 -7.04 -9.10 22.07
C ARG A 104 -7.60 -8.97 20.66
N LEU A 105 -8.76 -9.60 20.42
CA LEU A 105 -9.42 -9.53 19.11
C LEU A 105 -9.96 -8.11 18.84
N ASN A 106 -10.46 -7.43 19.87
CA ASN A 106 -10.95 -6.07 19.76
C ASN A 106 -9.83 -5.07 19.39
N ASN A 107 -8.66 -5.18 20.01
CA ASN A 107 -7.51 -4.36 19.66
C ASN A 107 -7.02 -4.63 18.24
N LEU A 108 -7.04 -5.88 17.79
CA LEU A 108 -6.73 -6.23 16.42
C LEU A 108 -7.73 -5.63 15.41
N ALA A 109 -9.03 -5.71 15.72
CA ALA A 109 -10.07 -5.12 14.89
C ALA A 109 -9.91 -3.60 14.79
N LYS A 110 -9.63 -2.91 15.91
CA LYS A 110 -9.33 -1.47 15.92
C LYS A 110 -8.11 -1.13 15.06
N TYR A 111 -7.04 -1.91 15.18
CA TYR A 111 -5.86 -1.75 14.34
C TYR A 111 -6.21 -1.78 12.85
N TYR A 112 -7.07 -2.70 12.40
CA TYR A 112 -7.48 -2.77 11.00
C TYR A 112 -8.38 -1.60 10.57
N VAL A 113 -9.22 -1.06 11.47
CA VAL A 113 -9.96 0.19 11.20
C VAL A 113 -8.98 1.33 10.93
N ASP A 114 -7.99 1.50 11.80
CA ASP A 114 -6.99 2.56 11.68
C ASP A 114 -6.12 2.36 10.44
N LYS A 115 -5.67 1.13 10.18
CA LYS A 115 -4.85 0.79 9.02
C LYS A 115 -5.53 1.12 7.71
N TYR A 116 -6.73 0.58 7.46
CA TYR A 116 -7.45 0.83 6.20
C TYR A 116 -7.88 2.29 6.04
N SER A 117 -8.20 2.97 7.14
CA SER A 117 -8.49 4.41 7.12
C SER A 117 -7.25 5.23 6.77
N SER A 118 -6.09 4.86 7.30
CA SER A 118 -4.80 5.48 6.96
C SER A 118 -4.44 5.21 5.50
N ASP A 119 -4.59 3.98 5.01
CA ASP A 119 -4.33 3.62 3.61
C ASP A 119 -5.20 4.45 2.66
N LEU A 120 -6.48 4.61 2.99
CA LEU A 120 -7.41 5.43 2.21
C LEU A 120 -6.97 6.89 2.18
N HIS A 121 -6.62 7.46 3.32
CA HIS A 121 -6.12 8.83 3.43
C HIS A 121 -4.83 9.02 2.61
N VAL A 122 -3.85 8.14 2.79
CA VAL A 122 -2.57 8.21 2.06
C VAL A 122 -2.80 8.10 0.55
N PHE A 123 -3.61 7.13 0.12
CA PHE A 123 -3.88 6.92 -1.30
C PHE A 123 -4.63 8.09 -1.92
N LYS A 124 -5.73 8.53 -1.30
CA LYS A 124 -6.63 9.53 -1.86
C LYS A 124 -6.12 10.95 -1.68
N ASP A 125 -5.72 11.30 -0.46
CA ASP A 125 -5.46 12.70 -0.10
C ASP A 125 -4.00 13.09 -0.28
N ILE A 126 -3.05 12.17 -0.03
CA ILE A 126 -1.61 12.46 -0.20
C ILE A 126 -1.17 12.22 -1.65
N TYR A 127 -1.50 11.06 -2.23
CA TYR A 127 -1.05 10.70 -3.58
C TYR A 127 -2.08 10.97 -4.68
N ASN A 128 -3.24 11.52 -4.34
CA ASN A 128 -4.31 11.82 -5.30
C ASN A 128 -4.63 10.61 -6.21
N CYS A 129 -4.83 9.46 -5.59
CA CYS A 129 -5.11 8.16 -6.20
C CYS A 129 -4.01 7.63 -7.16
N ASN A 130 -2.79 8.18 -7.12
CA ASN A 130 -1.71 7.77 -8.01
C ASN A 130 -0.39 7.53 -7.27
N LEU A 131 -0.13 6.28 -6.89
CA LEU A 131 1.09 5.87 -6.18
C LEU A 131 2.37 6.04 -7.02
N ILE A 132 2.25 6.07 -8.37
CA ILE A 132 3.41 6.26 -9.25
C ILE A 132 4.06 7.61 -8.97
N LYS A 133 3.28 8.64 -8.65
CA LYS A 133 3.81 9.96 -8.27
C LYS A 133 4.65 9.88 -6.99
N GLY A 134 4.22 9.06 -6.04
CA GLY A 134 4.99 8.80 -4.82
C GLY A 134 6.35 8.17 -5.14
N PHE A 135 6.38 7.12 -5.95
CA PHE A 135 7.65 6.49 -6.34
C PHE A 135 8.56 7.43 -7.14
N LYS A 136 8.00 8.26 -8.03
CA LYS A 136 8.77 9.26 -8.79
C LYS A 136 9.38 10.34 -7.91
N HIS A 137 8.80 10.66 -6.77
CA HIS A 137 9.35 11.64 -5.82
C HIS A 137 10.70 11.18 -5.26
N PHE A 138 10.87 9.88 -5.07
CA PHE A 138 12.09 9.27 -4.50
C PHE A 138 13.09 8.77 -5.57
N GLN A 139 12.88 9.11 -6.84
CA GLN A 139 13.79 8.77 -7.96
C GLN A 139 14.90 9.84 -8.08
#